data_33f8cbb789e097b51863f989a89f7039
#
_entry.id   33f8cbb789e097b51863f989a89f7039
#
_cell.length_a   1.000
_cell.length_b   1.000
_cell.length_c   1.000
_cell.angle_alpha   90.00
_cell.angle_beta   90.00
_cell.angle_gamma   90.00
#
_symmetry.space_group_name_H-M   'P 1'
#
loop_
_entity.id
_entity.type
_entity.pdbx_description
1 polymer ?
#
loop_
_entity_poly.entity_id
_entity_poly.type
_entity_poly.pdbx_seq_one_letter_code
_entity_poly.pdbx_strand_id
1 'polypeptide(L)'
;MRAGQTLSTPVDMSDSLKEIYKSDLRSGDCLIVQTRNSLYKMEVIGDGWVEITGGWFDRKGTSPMRVRINGCTWGGSAIKPKVAAACGLCLEFGNRVVTSPVQRILLISHGDWN
;
A
#
# COMPACT_ATOMS: atom_id res chain seq x y z
N MET A 1 23.93 -10.98 6.78
CA MET A 1 23.62 -10.52 6.87
C MET A 1 23.17 -10.31 7.09
N ARG A 2 23.35 -10.34 6.99
CA ARG A 2 22.88 -10.03 6.97
C ARG A 2 22.66 -9.17 7.28
N ALA A 3 22.83 -9.10 7.16
CA ALA A 3 22.53 -8.27 7.36
C ALA A 3 22.02 -7.75 7.45
N GLY A 4 22.33 -7.83 7.41
CA GLY A 4 21.92 -7.36 7.38
C GLY A 4 21.33 -7.20 7.32
N GLN A 5 21.65 -7.36 7.27
CA GLN A 5 21.20 -7.31 7.08
C GLN A 5 20.57 -6.74 7.16
N THR A 6 20.81 -6.78 7.13
CA THR A 6 20.19 -6.44 7.01
C THR A 6 19.54 -6.01 6.96
N LEU A 7 19.65 -5.61 6.92
CA LEU A 7 18.93 -5.45 6.63
C LEU A 7 18.76 -5.25 6.30
N SER A 8 18.99 -4.91 6.55
CA SER A 8 18.93 -5.15 5.94
C SER A 8 18.45 -5.53 5.50
N THR A 9 18.36 -5.52 6.43
CA THR A 9 18.10 -6.44 5.45
C THR A 9 17.25 -6.00 4.37
N PRO A 10 17.64 -5.90 3.28
CA PRO A 10 16.72 -5.59 2.23
C PRO A 10 15.57 -6.55 2.33
N VAL A 11 14.38 -6.05 2.15
CA VAL A 11 13.24 -6.92 2.12
C VAL A 11 13.48 -7.93 1.03
N ASP A 12 13.45 -9.17 1.40
CA ASP A 12 13.57 -10.24 0.46
C ASP A 12 12.38 -10.18 -0.50
N MET A 13 12.63 -10.28 -1.78
CA MET A 13 11.58 -10.28 -2.77
C MET A 13 10.58 -11.41 -2.56
N SER A 14 11.01 -12.50 -1.94
CA SER A 14 10.12 -13.62 -1.65
C SER A 14 9.03 -13.26 -0.64
N ASP A 15 9.22 -12.17 0.12
CA ASP A 15 8.23 -11.73 1.10
C ASP A 15 7.21 -10.78 0.51
N SER A 16 7.37 -10.42 -0.76
CA SER A 16 6.41 -9.54 -1.43
C SER A 16 5.13 -10.28 -1.76
N LEU A 17 4.01 -9.62 -1.55
CA LEU A 17 2.71 -10.17 -1.85
C LEU A 17 2.33 -9.86 -3.30
N LYS A 18 1.55 -10.75 -3.92
CA LYS A 18 1.00 -10.49 -5.25
C LYS A 18 -0.26 -9.65 -5.16
N GLU A 19 -1.03 -9.85 -4.13
CA GLU A 19 -2.22 -9.06 -3.87
C GLU A 19 -2.59 -9.19 -2.39
N ILE A 20 -3.38 -8.24 -1.92
CA ILE A 20 -3.90 -8.28 -0.57
C ILE A 20 -5.31 -7.72 -0.58
N TYR A 21 -6.21 -8.38 0.15
CA TYR A 21 -7.60 -7.95 0.27
C TYR A 21 -7.76 -7.02 1.45
N LYS A 22 -8.78 -6.15 1.38
CA LYS A 22 -9.09 -5.27 2.50
C LYS A 22 -9.36 -6.05 3.79
N SER A 23 -9.98 -7.21 3.66
CA SER A 23 -10.29 -8.07 4.81
C SER A 23 -9.05 -8.64 5.49
N ASP A 24 -7.89 -8.58 4.83
CA ASP A 24 -6.64 -9.05 5.41
C ASP A 24 -5.95 -7.98 6.26
N LEU A 25 -6.44 -6.75 6.20
CA LEU A 25 -5.82 -5.61 6.88
C LEU A 25 -6.46 -5.41 8.24
N ARG A 26 -5.63 -5.18 9.25
CA ARG A 26 -6.08 -4.91 10.61
C ARG A 26 -5.57 -3.55 11.06
N SER A 27 -6.33 -2.92 11.94
CA SER A 27 -5.95 -1.64 12.50
C SER A 27 -4.53 -1.72 13.07
N GLY A 28 -3.69 -0.77 12.72
CA GLY A 28 -2.30 -0.73 13.16
C GLY A 28 -1.31 -1.37 12.22
N ASP A 29 -1.77 -2.16 11.26
CA ASP A 29 -0.88 -2.71 10.23
C ASP A 29 -0.29 -1.60 9.37
N CYS A 30 0.88 -1.86 8.82
CA CYS A 30 1.51 -0.94 7.86
C CYS A 30 1.58 -1.63 6.51
N LEU A 31 0.97 -1.01 5.52
CA LEU A 31 0.97 -1.49 4.14
C LEU A 31 1.89 -0.60 3.31
N ILE A 32 2.91 -1.18 2.71
CA ILE A 32 3.84 -0.45 1.86
C ILE A 32 3.64 -0.91 0.43
N VAL A 33 3.33 0.03 -0.44
CA VAL A 33 3.04 -0.26 -1.84
C VAL A 33 3.98 0.55 -2.72
N GLN A 34 4.77 -0.14 -3.51
CA GLN A 34 5.60 0.48 -4.52
C GLN A 34 4.88 0.37 -5.85
N THR A 35 4.64 1.51 -6.47
CA THR A 35 4.12 1.57 -7.84
C THR A 35 5.27 1.88 -8.78
N ARG A 36 4.96 1.93 -10.09
CA ARG A 36 5.98 2.27 -11.07
C ARG A 36 6.64 3.62 -10.77
N ASN A 37 5.86 4.58 -10.29
CA ASN A 37 6.35 5.95 -10.12
C ASN A 37 6.60 6.37 -8.68
N SER A 38 6.08 5.65 -7.69
CA SER A 38 6.05 6.16 -6.32
C SER A 38 6.07 5.05 -5.29
N LEU A 39 6.40 5.44 -4.07
CA LEU A 39 6.29 4.58 -2.90
C LEU A 39 5.26 5.18 -1.97
N TYR A 40 4.32 4.36 -1.53
CA TYR A 40 3.27 4.75 -0.59
C TYR A 40 3.40 3.94 0.69
N LYS A 41 3.25 4.62 1.81
CA LYS A 41 3.21 3.98 3.11
C LYS A 41 1.85 4.27 3.73
N MET A 42 1.13 3.22 4.11
CA MET A 42 -0.22 3.36 4.63
C MET A 42 -0.33 2.68 5.98
N GLU A 43 -0.71 3.45 6.99
CA GLU A 43 -1.04 2.88 8.28
C GLU A 43 -2.53 2.58 8.29
N VAL A 44 -2.89 1.33 8.52
CA VAL A 44 -4.27 0.88 8.46
C VAL A 44 -5.04 1.37 9.67
N ILE A 45 -6.15 2.06 9.42
CA ILE A 45 -7.04 2.53 10.47
C ILE A 45 -8.15 1.51 10.70
N GLY A 46 -8.78 1.06 9.62
CA GLY A 46 -9.87 0.09 9.66
C GLY A 46 -10.93 0.42 8.63
N ASP A 47 -11.71 -0.58 8.23
CA ASP A 47 -12.80 -0.43 7.26
C ASP A 47 -12.37 0.20 5.95
N GLY A 48 -11.16 -0.11 5.51
CA GLY A 48 -10.63 0.43 4.25
C GLY A 48 -9.99 1.80 4.39
N TRP A 49 -10.00 2.40 5.58
CA TRP A 49 -9.37 3.69 5.83
C TRP A 49 -7.90 3.51 6.20
N VAL A 50 -7.06 4.39 5.68
CA VAL A 50 -5.63 4.40 5.95
C VAL A 50 -5.15 5.83 6.14
N GLU A 51 -4.04 5.98 6.87
CA GLU A 51 -3.29 7.23 6.89
C GLU A 51 -2.10 7.05 5.97
N ILE A 52 -2.03 7.85 4.90
CA ILE A 52 -1.10 7.63 3.81
C ILE A 52 -0.07 8.73 3.71
N THR A 53 1.16 8.32 3.41
CA THR A 53 2.25 9.23 3.03
C THR A 53 2.89 8.70 1.75
N GLY A 54 3.64 9.57 1.09
CA GLY A 54 4.39 9.22 -0.11
C GLY A 54 3.72 9.67 -1.40
N GLY A 55 4.41 9.45 -2.50
CA GLY A 55 3.91 9.64 -3.84
C GLY A 55 3.18 10.96 -4.08
N TRP A 56 1.98 10.85 -4.63
CA TRP A 56 1.14 12.00 -4.96
C TRP A 56 0.89 12.88 -3.73
N PHE A 57 0.68 12.25 -2.56
CA PHE A 57 0.35 12.98 -1.33
C PHE A 57 1.51 13.85 -0.85
N ASP A 58 2.73 13.34 -0.96
CA ASP A 58 3.92 14.13 -0.62
C ASP A 58 4.10 15.29 -1.59
N ARG A 59 3.94 15.01 -2.90
CA ARG A 59 4.09 16.05 -3.92
C ARG A 59 3.08 17.16 -3.78
N LYS A 60 1.89 16.86 -3.29
CA LYS A 60 0.84 17.85 -3.10
C LYS A 60 0.89 18.51 -1.71
N GLY A 61 1.80 18.05 -0.86
CA GLY A 61 1.93 18.63 0.48
C GLY A 61 0.78 18.25 1.41
N THR A 62 0.10 17.15 1.14
CA THR A 62 -1.05 16.72 1.94
C THR A 62 -0.76 15.56 2.87
N SER A 63 0.49 15.09 2.89
CA SER A 63 0.87 13.98 3.78
C SER A 63 1.05 14.47 5.21
N PRO A 64 0.69 13.65 6.21
CA PRO A 64 -0.11 12.44 6.07
C PRO A 64 -1.58 12.78 5.88
N MET A 65 -2.28 11.93 5.15
CA MET A 65 -3.68 12.18 4.88
C MET A 65 -4.49 10.91 5.13
N ARG A 66 -5.68 11.07 5.72
CA ARG A 66 -6.61 9.95 5.85
C ARG A 66 -7.41 9.83 4.58
N VAL A 67 -7.33 8.66 3.98
CA VAL A 67 -8.09 8.35 2.77
C VAL A 67 -8.64 6.95 2.88
N ARG A 68 -9.65 6.68 2.09
CA ARG A 68 -10.19 5.34 1.96
C ARG A 68 -9.61 4.71 0.71
N ILE A 69 -9.25 3.43 0.81
CA ILE A 69 -8.88 2.66 -0.36
C ILE A 69 -10.18 2.23 -1.03
N ASN A 70 -10.44 2.73 -2.24
CA ASN A 70 -11.62 2.30 -2.99
C ASN A 70 -11.42 0.90 -3.54
N GLY A 71 -10.21 0.59 -4.00
CA GLY A 71 -9.89 -0.70 -4.56
C GLY A 71 -8.81 -0.59 -5.60
N CYS A 72 -8.69 -1.61 -6.43
CA CYS A 72 -7.74 -1.66 -7.53
C CYS A 72 -8.44 -1.60 -8.85
N THR A 73 -7.81 -0.96 -9.83
CA THR A 73 -8.38 -0.75 -11.14
C THR A 73 -7.33 -0.98 -12.23
N TRP A 74 -7.82 -1.34 -13.41
CA TRP A 74 -6.95 -1.51 -14.60
C TRP A 74 -6.70 -0.17 -15.31
N GLY A 75 -7.21 0.92 -14.79
CA GLY A 75 -7.00 2.21 -15.41
C GLY A 75 -8.28 2.98 -15.61
N GLY A 76 -9.29 2.74 -14.82
CA GLY A 76 -10.34 3.69 -14.79
C GLY A 76 -11.76 3.23 -14.68
N SER A 77 -12.23 2.32 -15.51
CA SER A 77 -13.66 2.06 -15.54
C SER A 77 -14.09 0.86 -14.72
N ALA A 78 -13.19 -0.07 -14.48
CA ALA A 78 -13.52 -1.26 -13.69
C ALA A 78 -12.68 -1.27 -12.41
N ILE A 79 -13.30 -1.54 -11.28
CA ILE A 79 -12.64 -1.54 -9.99
C ILE A 79 -12.92 -2.85 -9.26
N LYS A 80 -11.90 -3.35 -8.55
CA LYS A 80 -12.04 -4.48 -7.64
C LYS A 80 -12.13 -3.92 -6.22
N PRO A 81 -13.33 -3.71 -5.68
CA PRO A 81 -13.49 -2.97 -4.42
C PRO A 81 -13.01 -3.72 -3.19
N LYS A 82 -12.89 -5.04 -3.26
CA LYS A 82 -12.44 -5.84 -2.12
C LYS A 82 -10.93 -5.95 -2.01
N VAL A 83 -10.21 -5.56 -3.06
CA VAL A 83 -8.76 -5.69 -3.12
C VAL A 83 -8.13 -4.39 -2.66
N ALA A 84 -7.26 -4.47 -1.65
CA ALA A 84 -6.54 -3.30 -1.17
C ALA A 84 -5.40 -2.92 -2.09
N ALA A 85 -4.67 -3.92 -2.60
CA ALA A 85 -3.58 -3.68 -3.55
C ALA A 85 -3.33 -4.98 -4.32
N ALA A 86 -2.97 -4.85 -5.58
CA ALA A 86 -2.63 -6.01 -6.42
C ALA A 86 -1.58 -5.60 -7.44
N CYS A 87 -0.54 -6.43 -7.57
CA CYS A 87 0.51 -6.16 -8.55
C CYS A 87 -0.06 -6.13 -9.96
N GLY A 88 0.36 -5.13 -10.73
CA GLY A 88 -0.13 -4.93 -12.09
C GLY A 88 -1.35 -4.04 -12.19
N LEU A 89 -2.03 -3.78 -11.09
CA LEU A 89 -3.20 -2.90 -11.07
C LEU A 89 -2.84 -1.58 -10.39
N CYS A 90 -3.66 -0.57 -10.61
CA CYS A 90 -3.52 0.74 -9.97
C CYS A 90 -4.41 0.80 -8.74
N LEU A 91 -3.94 1.49 -7.69
CA LEU A 91 -4.78 1.78 -6.52
C LEU A 91 -5.61 3.01 -6.77
N GLU A 92 -6.85 2.97 -6.35
CA GLU A 92 -7.72 4.14 -6.34
C GLU A 92 -8.11 4.46 -4.91
N PHE A 93 -8.01 5.75 -4.56
CA PHE A 93 -8.38 6.25 -3.25
C PHE A 93 -9.67 7.06 -3.32
N GLY A 94 -10.28 7.26 -2.15
CA GLY A 94 -11.56 7.96 -2.07
C GLY A 94 -11.55 9.40 -2.57
N ASN A 95 -10.38 10.03 -2.59
CA ASN A 95 -10.23 11.37 -3.15
C ASN A 95 -9.97 11.35 -4.66
N ARG A 96 -10.20 10.22 -5.31
CA ARG A 96 -10.06 9.99 -6.75
C ARG A 96 -8.63 9.98 -7.27
N VAL A 97 -7.66 9.91 -6.38
CA VAL A 97 -6.28 9.72 -6.79
C VAL A 97 -6.11 8.27 -7.23
N VAL A 98 -5.55 8.06 -8.42
CA VAL A 98 -5.25 6.74 -8.96
C VAL A 98 -3.75 6.68 -9.17
N THR A 99 -3.13 5.62 -8.66
CA THR A 99 -1.68 5.47 -8.75
C THR A 99 -1.27 4.87 -10.09
N SER A 100 0.04 4.90 -10.37
CA SER A 100 0.61 4.05 -11.42
C SER A 100 0.51 2.58 -10.98
N PRO A 101 0.75 1.63 -11.90
CA PRO A 101 0.59 0.21 -11.56
C PRO A 101 1.49 -0.22 -10.41
N VAL A 102 0.93 -1.05 -9.54
CA VAL A 102 1.62 -1.59 -8.39
C VAL A 102 2.65 -2.61 -8.85
N GLN A 103 3.85 -2.51 -8.28
CA GLN A 103 4.94 -3.44 -8.57
C GLN A 103 5.28 -4.31 -7.38
N ARG A 104 5.01 -3.83 -6.16
CA ARG A 104 5.45 -4.50 -4.96
C ARG A 104 4.55 -4.16 -3.80
N ILE A 105 4.25 -5.15 -2.99
CA ILE A 105 3.37 -5.00 -1.82
C ILE A 105 4.03 -5.66 -0.63
N LEU A 106 4.15 -4.92 0.47
CA LEU A 106 4.65 -5.44 1.73
C LEU A 106 3.64 -5.12 2.83
N LEU A 107 3.38 -6.10 3.66
CA LEU A 107 2.53 -5.91 4.84
C LEU A 107 3.35 -6.17 6.08
N ILE A 108 3.38 -5.19 6.96
CA ILE A 108 4.01 -5.31 8.28
C ILE A 108 2.87 -5.33 9.29
N SER A 109 2.64 -6.49 9.88
CA SER A 109 1.59 -6.64 10.87
C SER A 109 1.94 -5.90 12.15
N HIS A 110 0.93 -5.33 12.80
CA HIS A 110 1.15 -4.57 14.01
C HIS A 110 1.90 -5.38 15.08
N GLY A 111 1.58 -6.66 15.20
CA GLY A 111 2.26 -7.53 16.15
C GLY A 111 3.74 -7.74 15.87
N ASP A 112 4.17 -7.53 14.63
CA ASP A 112 5.56 -7.72 14.23
C ASP A 112 6.43 -6.51 14.54
N TRP A 113 5.85 -5.42 15.01
CA TRP A 113 6.58 -4.20 15.31
C TRP A 113 7.25 -4.22 16.68
N ASN A 114 6.91 -5.19 17.49
CA ASN A 114 7.42 -5.26 18.87
C ASN A 114 8.66 -6.13 18.98
#